data_5cc3a603857235c5911cb225aae56458
#
_entry.id   5cc3a603857235c5911cb225aae56458
#
_cell.length_a   1.000
_cell.length_b   1.000
_cell.length_c   1.000
_cell.angle_alpha   90.00
_cell.angle_beta   90.00
_cell.angle_gamma   90.00
#
_symmetry.space_group_name_H-M   'P 1'
#
loop_
_entity.id
_entity.type
_entity.pdbx_description
1 polymer ?
#
loop_
_entity_poly.entity_id
_entity_poly.type
_entity_poly.pdbx_seq_one_letter_code
_entity_poly.pdbx_strand_id
1 'polypeptide(L)'
;ERMNRGHTLAEFIDAVLAVHKYGFELCAHVILNLPGDQIADAAETAKVLSSLKIQTVKAHSLYIAKDTPLCDAYEEGRIGICSKEEYLERLSVFLEYLDPGIAVERLFSRVPKKDSAFCNWGYSWWKLRDELLELMNRNQSYQGKRFRYLNGSALRRAGLVDR
;
A
#
# COMPACT_ATOMS: atom_id res chain seq x y z
N GLU A 1 11.96 -12.72 -0.90
CA GLU A 1 12.68 -13.55 -1.89
C GLU A 1 12.02 -13.50 -3.28
N ARG A 2 10.69 -13.69 -3.41
CA ARG A 2 9.99 -13.74 -4.72
C ARG A 2 10.17 -12.48 -5.58
N MET A 3 10.29 -11.31 -4.99
CA MET A 3 10.39 -10.02 -5.71
C MET A 3 11.81 -9.48 -5.79
N ASN A 4 12.80 -10.23 -5.31
CA ASN A 4 14.22 -9.84 -5.28
C ASN A 4 14.44 -8.39 -4.81
N ARG A 5 13.73 -8.00 -3.76
CA ARG A 5 13.67 -6.62 -3.27
C ARG A 5 14.98 -6.11 -2.67
N GLY A 6 15.88 -7.03 -2.31
CA GLY A 6 17.20 -6.73 -1.78
C GLY A 6 17.24 -6.29 -0.31
N HIS A 7 16.06 -6.19 0.36
CA HIS A 7 15.98 -5.89 1.80
C HIS A 7 14.71 -6.47 2.42
N THR A 8 14.75 -6.66 3.73
CA THR A 8 13.65 -7.17 4.55
C THR A 8 12.82 -6.03 5.16
N LEU A 9 11.68 -6.38 5.74
CA LEU A 9 10.88 -5.42 6.53
C LEU A 9 11.67 -4.91 7.75
N ALA A 10 12.46 -5.77 8.40
CA ALA A 10 13.27 -5.36 9.54
C ALA A 10 14.30 -4.28 9.15
N GLU A 11 15.02 -4.48 8.04
CA GLU A 11 15.97 -3.49 7.52
C GLU A 11 15.29 -2.18 7.12
N PHE A 12 14.06 -2.25 6.58
CA PHE A 12 13.27 -1.04 6.31
C PHE A 12 12.94 -0.30 7.61
N ILE A 13 12.48 -1.01 8.66
CA ILE A 13 12.17 -0.42 9.97
C ILE A 13 13.43 0.23 10.56
N ASP A 14 14.55 -0.47 10.58
CA ASP A 14 15.82 0.04 11.11
C ASP A 14 16.28 1.30 10.36
N ALA A 15 16.16 1.31 9.03
CA ALA A 15 16.47 2.48 8.21
C ALA A 15 15.58 3.68 8.56
N VAL A 16 14.27 3.47 8.70
CA VAL A 16 13.32 4.53 9.09
C VAL A 16 13.68 5.10 10.46
N LEU A 17 13.92 4.23 11.45
CA LEU A 17 14.31 4.65 12.81
C LEU A 17 15.64 5.41 12.83
N ALA A 18 16.59 5.01 11.99
CA ALA A 18 17.86 5.72 11.85
C ALA A 18 17.67 7.12 11.25
N VAL A 19 16.87 7.25 10.19
CA VAL A 19 16.62 8.54 9.50
C VAL A 19 15.84 9.50 10.38
N HIS A 20 14.90 9.04 11.18
CA HIS A 20 14.15 9.87 12.12
C HIS A 20 15.04 10.62 13.13
N LYS A 21 16.18 10.04 13.52
CA LYS A 21 17.15 10.70 14.42
C LYS A 21 17.73 11.99 13.84
N TYR A 22 17.72 12.14 12.53
CA TYR A 22 18.23 13.32 11.83
C TYR A 22 17.13 14.31 11.43
N GLY A 23 15.85 14.04 11.75
CA GLY A 23 14.74 14.94 11.48
C GLY A 23 14.36 15.06 9.99
N PHE A 24 14.75 14.10 9.15
CA PHE A 24 14.34 14.09 7.74
C PHE A 24 12.90 13.62 7.57
N GLU A 25 12.21 14.20 6.61
CA GLU A 25 10.91 13.71 6.15
C GLU A 25 11.09 12.43 5.31
N LEU A 26 10.20 11.48 5.54
CA LEU A 26 10.22 10.17 4.90
C LEU A 26 9.00 9.97 4.01
N CYS A 27 9.27 9.57 2.77
CA CYS A 27 8.24 9.12 1.84
C CYS A 27 8.38 7.61 1.60
N ALA A 28 7.42 6.83 2.06
CA ALA A 28 7.39 5.39 1.79
C ALA A 28 6.76 5.10 0.43
N HIS A 29 7.38 4.20 -0.34
CA HIS A 29 6.80 3.66 -1.56
C HIS A 29 6.30 2.24 -1.28
N VAL A 30 5.03 1.98 -1.55
CA VAL A 30 4.41 0.67 -1.32
C VAL A 30 3.71 0.16 -2.57
N ILE A 31 3.72 -1.16 -2.76
CA ILE A 31 2.95 -1.85 -3.80
C ILE A 31 1.96 -2.75 -3.06
N LEU A 32 0.66 -2.63 -3.36
CA LEU A 32 -0.41 -3.30 -2.62
C LEU A 32 -1.00 -4.51 -3.34
N ASN A 33 -0.39 -4.95 -4.43
CA ASN A 33 -0.84 -6.10 -5.21
C ASN A 33 0.33 -6.94 -5.75
N LEU A 34 1.30 -7.22 -4.91
CA LEU A 34 2.30 -8.22 -5.25
C LEU A 34 1.65 -9.61 -5.41
N PRO A 35 2.21 -10.48 -6.25
CA PRO A 35 1.70 -11.84 -6.39
C PRO A 35 1.65 -12.57 -5.05
N GLY A 36 0.44 -12.98 -4.65
CA GLY A 36 0.19 -13.66 -3.37
C GLY A 36 -0.27 -12.77 -2.22
N ASP A 37 -0.22 -11.44 -2.36
CA ASP A 37 -0.76 -10.53 -1.35
C ASP A 37 -2.27 -10.70 -1.17
N GLN A 38 -2.73 -10.44 0.04
CA GLN A 38 -4.12 -10.44 0.46
C GLN A 38 -4.56 -9.04 0.93
N ILE A 39 -5.86 -8.86 1.13
CA ILE A 39 -6.40 -7.61 1.72
C ILE A 39 -5.79 -7.33 3.10
N ALA A 40 -5.53 -8.37 3.89
CA ALA A 40 -4.90 -8.25 5.20
C ALA A 40 -3.50 -7.60 5.13
N ASP A 41 -2.71 -7.91 4.09
CA ASP A 41 -1.36 -7.34 3.92
C ASP A 41 -1.41 -5.84 3.67
N ALA A 42 -2.45 -5.35 2.99
CA ALA A 42 -2.68 -3.92 2.82
C ALA A 42 -2.97 -3.21 4.16
N ALA A 43 -3.79 -3.82 5.03
CA ALA A 43 -4.04 -3.30 6.37
C ALA A 43 -2.77 -3.32 7.24
N GLU A 44 -1.99 -4.41 7.21
CA GLU A 44 -0.73 -4.51 7.96
C GLU A 44 0.30 -3.49 7.47
N THR A 45 0.43 -3.29 6.16
CA THR A 45 1.30 -2.26 5.57
C THR A 45 0.92 -0.87 6.11
N ALA A 46 -0.37 -0.51 6.11
CA ALA A 46 -0.83 0.77 6.65
C ALA A 46 -0.50 0.92 8.14
N LYS A 47 -0.68 -0.14 8.95
CA LYS A 47 -0.35 -0.13 10.38
C LYS A 47 1.14 0.06 10.63
N VAL A 48 1.99 -0.61 9.86
CA VAL A 48 3.45 -0.47 9.96
C VAL A 48 3.87 0.97 9.65
N LEU A 49 3.42 1.54 8.53
CA LEU A 49 3.75 2.93 8.16
C LEU A 49 3.28 3.94 9.22
N SER A 50 2.07 3.76 9.73
CA SER A 50 1.50 4.61 10.78
C SER A 50 2.28 4.51 12.09
N SER A 51 2.69 3.30 12.49
CA SER A 51 3.50 3.07 13.70
C SER A 51 4.88 3.69 13.58
N LEU A 52 5.44 3.70 12.38
CA LEU A 52 6.73 4.31 12.07
C LEU A 52 6.64 5.83 11.88
N LYS A 53 5.47 6.43 11.97
CA LYS A 53 5.25 7.89 11.80
C LYS A 53 5.84 8.42 10.48
N ILE A 54 5.64 7.68 9.38
CA ILE A 54 5.99 8.12 8.03
C ILE A 54 5.16 9.37 7.69
N GLN A 55 5.77 10.38 7.08
CA GLN A 55 5.09 11.64 6.74
C GLN A 55 4.29 11.55 5.45
N THR A 56 4.85 10.87 4.45
CA THR A 56 4.21 10.74 3.14
C THR A 56 4.27 9.32 2.61
N VAL A 57 3.32 8.94 1.77
CA VAL A 57 3.27 7.63 1.11
C VAL A 57 2.92 7.76 -0.36
N LYS A 58 3.56 6.95 -1.18
CA LYS A 58 3.20 6.70 -2.58
C LYS A 58 2.79 5.25 -2.73
N ALA A 59 1.49 5.02 -2.85
CA ALA A 59 0.98 3.71 -3.22
C ALA A 59 1.09 3.50 -4.74
N HIS A 60 1.49 2.31 -5.12
CA HIS A 60 1.62 1.89 -6.50
C HIS A 60 0.82 0.61 -6.70
N SER A 61 0.08 0.54 -7.81
CA SER A 61 -0.28 -0.74 -8.40
C SER A 61 0.98 -1.37 -8.99
N LEU A 62 1.13 -2.69 -8.88
CA LEU A 62 2.21 -3.38 -9.56
C LEU A 62 2.13 -3.08 -11.07
N TYR A 63 3.26 -2.73 -11.66
CA TYR A 63 3.44 -2.78 -13.10
C TYR A 63 4.50 -3.82 -13.44
N ILE A 64 4.38 -4.41 -14.62
CA ILE A 64 5.36 -5.38 -15.13
C ILE A 64 6.04 -4.75 -16.34
N ALA A 65 7.33 -4.45 -16.17
CA ALA A 65 8.14 -3.94 -17.25
C ALA A 65 8.42 -5.06 -18.26
N LYS A 66 8.46 -4.71 -19.56
CA LYS A 66 8.87 -5.64 -20.63
C LYS A 66 10.32 -6.09 -20.41
N ASP A 67 10.66 -7.19 -21.00
CA ASP A 67 12.03 -7.75 -21.03
C ASP A 67 12.60 -7.97 -19.62
N THR A 68 11.76 -8.43 -18.68
CA THR A 68 12.15 -8.76 -17.30
C THR A 68 11.72 -10.19 -16.93
N PRO A 69 12.43 -10.85 -16.00
CA PRO A 69 12.02 -12.17 -15.51
C PRO A 69 10.59 -12.19 -14.92
N LEU A 70 10.10 -11.06 -14.44
CA LEU A 70 8.73 -10.93 -13.96
C LEU A 70 7.72 -10.92 -15.13
N CYS A 71 8.10 -10.34 -16.28
CA CYS A 71 7.32 -10.38 -17.51
C CYS A 71 7.20 -11.81 -18.02
N ASP A 72 8.30 -12.55 -18.11
CA ASP A 72 8.31 -13.95 -18.52
C ASP A 72 7.40 -14.79 -17.62
N ALA A 73 7.51 -14.60 -16.31
CA ALA A 73 6.66 -15.32 -15.34
C ALA A 73 5.17 -14.98 -15.47
N TYR A 74 4.85 -13.75 -15.83
CA TYR A 74 3.48 -13.30 -16.06
C TYR A 74 2.91 -13.87 -17.38
N GLU A 75 3.65 -13.80 -18.47
CA GLU A 75 3.25 -14.30 -19.78
C GLU A 75 3.09 -15.83 -19.80
N GLU A 76 3.93 -16.54 -19.06
CA GLU A 76 3.82 -18.00 -18.86
C GLU A 76 2.72 -18.40 -17.86
N GLY A 77 2.04 -17.46 -17.22
CA GLY A 77 0.97 -17.75 -16.25
C GLY A 77 1.48 -18.29 -14.91
N ARG A 78 2.79 -18.17 -14.63
CA ARG A 78 3.38 -18.60 -13.33
C ARG A 78 3.05 -17.66 -12.17
N ILE A 79 2.66 -16.43 -12.49
CA ILE A 79 2.18 -15.45 -11.52
C ILE A 79 0.86 -14.85 -11.97
N GLY A 80 -0.04 -14.63 -11.03
CA GLY A 80 -1.31 -13.92 -11.23
C GLY A 80 -1.29 -12.53 -10.60
N ILE A 81 -1.99 -11.60 -11.23
CA ILE A 81 -2.26 -10.28 -10.67
C ILE A 81 -3.74 -10.26 -10.26
N CYS A 82 -4.04 -9.74 -9.08
CA CYS A 82 -5.42 -9.60 -8.62
C CYS A 82 -6.27 -8.76 -9.59
N SER A 83 -7.58 -8.88 -9.52
CA SER A 83 -8.49 -8.05 -10.31
C SER A 83 -8.37 -6.56 -9.95
N LYS A 84 -8.85 -5.70 -10.83
CA LYS A 84 -8.94 -4.26 -10.59
C LYS A 84 -9.80 -3.96 -9.36
N GLU A 85 -10.91 -4.63 -9.25
CA GLU A 85 -11.88 -4.48 -8.16
C GLU A 85 -11.25 -4.87 -6.82
N GLU A 86 -10.53 -5.97 -6.79
CA GLU A 86 -9.81 -6.42 -5.59
C GLU A 86 -8.70 -5.44 -5.20
N TYR A 87 -7.98 -4.86 -6.16
CA TYR A 87 -6.99 -3.83 -5.86
C TYR A 87 -7.63 -2.57 -5.27
N LEU A 88 -8.76 -2.11 -5.82
CA LEU A 88 -9.47 -0.95 -5.27
C LEU A 88 -9.96 -1.21 -3.84
N GLU A 89 -10.41 -2.43 -3.55
CA GLU A 89 -10.75 -2.87 -2.19
C GLU A 89 -9.54 -2.83 -1.25
N ARG A 90 -8.40 -3.41 -1.67
CA ARG A 90 -7.14 -3.39 -0.91
C ARG A 90 -6.69 -1.95 -0.62
N LEU A 91 -6.74 -1.08 -1.63
CA LEU A 91 -6.36 0.32 -1.49
C LEU A 91 -7.31 1.09 -0.55
N SER A 92 -8.62 0.81 -0.62
CA SER A 92 -9.59 1.36 0.34
C SER A 92 -9.29 0.92 1.77
N VAL A 93 -9.03 -0.38 1.98
CA VAL A 93 -8.65 -0.92 3.30
C VAL A 93 -7.31 -0.33 3.78
N PHE A 94 -6.31 -0.22 2.91
CA PHE A 94 -5.05 0.44 3.23
C PHE A 94 -5.29 1.86 3.77
N LEU A 95 -6.09 2.66 3.06
CA LEU A 95 -6.42 4.03 3.47
C LEU A 95 -7.20 4.07 4.79
N GLU A 96 -8.14 3.15 5.01
CA GLU A 96 -8.89 3.09 6.27
C GLU A 96 -7.99 2.87 7.50
N TYR A 97 -6.93 2.07 7.36
CA TYR A 97 -5.98 1.78 8.45
C TYR A 97 -4.83 2.77 8.52
N LEU A 98 -4.59 3.58 7.50
CA LEU A 98 -3.51 4.56 7.45
C LEU A 98 -3.82 5.74 8.39
N ASP A 99 -2.79 6.20 9.11
CA ASP A 99 -2.90 7.42 9.93
C ASP A 99 -3.39 8.59 9.05
N PRO A 100 -4.46 9.30 9.44
CA PRO A 100 -4.98 10.45 8.67
C PRO A 100 -3.99 11.62 8.55
N GLY A 101 -2.93 11.64 9.37
CA GLY A 101 -1.85 12.61 9.28
C GLY A 101 -0.82 12.30 8.18
N ILE A 102 -0.82 11.10 7.60
CA ILE A 102 0.10 10.75 6.52
C ILE A 102 -0.43 11.28 5.19
N ALA A 103 0.37 12.09 4.49
CA ALA A 103 0.00 12.59 3.17
C ALA A 103 0.13 11.48 2.10
N VAL A 104 -0.92 11.28 1.31
CA VAL A 104 -0.93 10.31 0.21
C VAL A 104 -0.68 11.02 -1.11
N GLU A 105 0.54 10.91 -1.63
CA GLU A 105 0.95 11.61 -2.85
C GLU A 105 0.54 10.88 -4.13
N ARG A 106 0.37 9.55 -4.07
CA ARG A 106 0.06 8.71 -5.21
C ARG A 106 -0.70 7.47 -4.79
N LEU A 107 -1.62 7.02 -5.67
CA LEU A 107 -2.47 5.84 -5.44
C LEU A 107 -2.28 4.75 -6.51
N PHE A 108 -1.71 5.08 -7.66
CA PHE A 108 -1.54 4.19 -8.81
C PHE A 108 -0.23 4.44 -9.52
N SER A 109 0.29 3.42 -10.19
CA SER A 109 1.48 3.54 -11.05
C SER A 109 1.20 4.44 -12.25
N ARG A 110 2.25 5.13 -12.73
CA ARG A 110 2.22 6.01 -13.90
C ARG A 110 3.36 5.62 -14.83
N VAL A 111 3.19 4.49 -15.52
CA VAL A 111 4.18 3.94 -16.45
C VAL A 111 3.62 4.01 -17.86
N PRO A 112 4.42 4.44 -18.86
CA PRO A 112 4.00 4.43 -20.25
C PRO A 112 3.67 3.01 -20.74
N LYS A 113 2.57 2.87 -21.50
CA LYS A 113 2.13 1.57 -22.04
C LYS A 113 3.19 0.86 -22.90
N LYS A 114 4.03 1.62 -23.59
CA LYS A 114 5.10 1.07 -24.44
C LYS A 114 6.15 0.29 -23.64
N ASP A 115 6.34 0.63 -22.38
CA ASP A 115 7.42 0.11 -21.52
C ASP A 115 6.93 -0.98 -20.57
N SER A 116 5.63 -1.33 -20.60
CA SER A 116 5.03 -2.30 -19.67
C SER A 116 4.23 -3.39 -20.40
N ALA A 117 4.34 -4.62 -19.92
CA ALA A 117 3.46 -5.74 -20.28
C ALA A 117 2.15 -5.66 -19.49
N PHE A 118 2.20 -5.19 -18.24
CA PHE A 118 1.03 -4.94 -17.41
C PHE A 118 1.18 -3.61 -16.67
N CYS A 119 0.12 -2.81 -16.68
CA CYS A 119 -0.01 -1.62 -15.83
C CYS A 119 -1.49 -1.25 -15.69
N ASN A 120 -1.97 -1.07 -14.45
CA ASN A 120 -3.28 -0.53 -14.13
C ASN A 120 -4.46 -1.21 -14.86
N TRP A 121 -4.39 -2.50 -15.16
CA TRP A 121 -5.42 -3.25 -15.91
C TRP A 121 -5.81 -2.57 -17.24
N GLY A 122 -4.90 -1.80 -17.84
CA GLY A 122 -5.14 -1.03 -19.06
C GLY A 122 -5.88 0.30 -18.88
N TYR A 123 -6.29 0.62 -17.64
CA TYR A 123 -6.97 1.89 -17.33
C TYR A 123 -5.98 3.02 -17.06
N SER A 124 -6.45 4.25 -17.23
CA SER A 124 -5.72 5.44 -16.78
C SER A 124 -5.78 5.58 -15.26
N TRP A 125 -4.73 6.11 -14.65
CA TRP A 125 -4.67 6.29 -13.20
C TRP A 125 -5.77 7.21 -12.65
N TRP A 126 -6.23 8.21 -13.43
CA TRP A 126 -7.30 9.12 -13.00
C TRP A 126 -8.66 8.40 -12.99
N LYS A 127 -8.94 7.52 -13.97
CA LYS A 127 -10.16 6.71 -13.96
C LYS A 127 -10.21 5.77 -12.76
N LEU A 128 -9.09 5.11 -12.46
CA LEU A 128 -9.00 4.25 -11.27
C LEU A 128 -9.14 5.04 -9.97
N ARG A 129 -8.61 6.26 -9.91
CA ARG A 129 -8.82 7.15 -8.76
C ARG A 129 -10.29 7.50 -8.59
N ASP A 130 -10.98 7.84 -9.66
CA ASP A 130 -12.39 8.21 -9.60
C ASP A 130 -13.24 7.00 -9.16
N GLU A 131 -12.99 5.81 -9.69
CA GLU A 131 -13.62 4.56 -9.26
C GLU A 131 -13.33 4.24 -7.77
N LEU A 132 -12.12 4.48 -7.29
CA LEU A 132 -11.79 4.33 -5.87
C LEU A 132 -12.59 5.31 -5.00
N LEU A 133 -12.68 6.57 -5.39
CA LEU A 133 -13.44 7.58 -4.64
C LEU A 133 -14.93 7.23 -4.60
N GLU A 134 -15.50 6.73 -5.68
CA GLU A 134 -16.89 6.24 -5.72
C GLU A 134 -17.08 5.02 -4.80
N LEU A 135 -16.14 4.06 -4.81
CA LEU A 135 -16.16 2.91 -3.91
C LEU A 135 -16.13 3.35 -2.44
N MET A 136 -15.19 4.23 -2.10
CA MET A 136 -15.03 4.74 -0.74
C MET A 136 -16.28 5.53 -0.29
N ASN A 137 -16.84 6.35 -1.16
CA ASN A 137 -18.07 7.11 -0.86
C ASN A 137 -19.25 6.16 -0.60
N ARG A 138 -19.48 5.16 -1.44
CA ARG A 138 -20.53 4.14 -1.24
C ARG A 138 -20.39 3.42 0.11
N ASN A 139 -19.15 3.13 0.51
CA ASN A 139 -18.85 2.41 1.75
C ASN A 139 -18.70 3.35 2.96
N GLN A 140 -18.95 4.65 2.78
CA GLN A 140 -18.70 5.68 3.80
C GLN A 140 -17.28 5.53 4.39
N SER A 141 -16.31 5.26 3.53
CA SER A 141 -14.92 5.01 3.86
C SER A 141 -14.09 6.29 3.69
N TYR A 142 -13.07 6.46 4.52
CA TYR A 142 -12.13 7.58 4.48
C TYR A 142 -10.80 7.18 5.11
N GLN A 143 -9.74 7.92 4.82
CA GLN A 143 -8.44 7.70 5.42
C GLN A 143 -8.53 7.81 6.95
N GLY A 144 -8.01 6.81 7.65
CA GLY A 144 -8.01 6.78 9.11
C GLY A 144 -9.30 6.30 9.76
N LYS A 145 -10.33 5.88 9.02
CA LYS A 145 -11.59 5.36 9.57
C LYS A 145 -11.36 4.27 10.64
N ARG A 146 -10.32 3.47 10.48
CA ARG A 146 -9.94 2.37 11.38
C ARG A 146 -8.63 2.62 12.14
N PHE A 147 -8.13 3.84 12.13
CA PHE A 147 -6.87 4.24 12.78
C PHE A 147 -6.98 4.34 14.31
N ARG A 148 -7.61 3.42 15.00
CA ARG A 148 -7.75 3.48 16.46
C ARG A 148 -6.78 2.55 17.22
N TYR A 149 -6.00 1.76 16.51
CA TYR A 149 -5.14 0.73 17.09
C TYR A 149 -3.91 1.30 17.81
N LEU A 150 -3.41 2.50 17.43
CA LEU A 150 -2.25 3.12 18.07
C LEU A 150 -2.59 3.92 19.35
N ASN A 151 -3.85 4.19 19.63
CA ASN A 151 -4.26 4.97 20.81
C ASN A 151 -4.52 4.12 22.05
N GLY A 152 -4.21 2.84 22.02
CA GLY A 152 -4.43 1.91 23.14
C GLY A 152 -5.90 1.60 23.45
N SER A 153 -6.85 1.99 22.61
CA SER A 153 -8.28 1.81 22.88
C SER A 153 -8.69 0.34 23.07
N ALA A 154 -8.00 -0.59 22.40
CA ALA A 154 -8.22 -2.02 22.58
C ALA A 154 -7.77 -2.48 23.98
N LEU A 155 -6.61 -2.02 24.42
CA LEU A 155 -6.06 -2.34 25.76
C LEU A 155 -6.93 -1.74 26.87
N ARG A 156 -7.39 -0.49 26.70
CA ARG A 156 -8.34 0.15 27.65
C ARG A 156 -9.66 -0.60 27.74
N ARG A 157 -10.21 -1.06 26.57
CA ARG A 157 -11.44 -1.88 26.58
C ARG A 157 -11.25 -3.24 27.23
N ALA A 158 -10.04 -3.81 27.15
CA ALA A 158 -9.69 -5.06 27.83
C ALA A 158 -9.32 -4.88 29.31
N GLY A 159 -9.29 -3.65 29.83
CA GLY A 159 -8.90 -3.36 31.21
C GLY A 159 -7.43 -3.60 31.51
N LEU A 160 -6.58 -3.61 30.48
CA LEU A 160 -5.15 -3.89 30.62
C LEU A 160 -4.29 -2.63 30.84
N VAL A 161 -4.87 -1.44 30.67
CA VAL A 161 -4.25 -0.15 30.99
C VAL A 161 -5.31 0.81 31.52
N ASP A 162 -4.91 1.68 32.43
CA ASP A 162 -5.77 2.71 33.02
C ASP A 162 -6.13 3.80 31.99
N ARG A 163 -7.17 4.55 32.31
CA ARG A 163 -7.72 5.62 31.46
C ARG A 163 -6.80 6.81 31.35
#